data_d677f58eb4dbc463c71ca7113a3a60db
#
_entry.id   d677f58eb4dbc463c71ca7113a3a60db
#
_cell.length_a   1.000
_cell.length_b   1.000
_cell.length_c   1.000
_cell.angle_alpha   90.00
_cell.angle_beta   90.00
_cell.angle_gamma   90.00
#
_symmetry.space_group_name_H-M   'P 1'
#
loop_
_entity.id
_entity.type
_entity.pdbx_description
1 polymer ?
#
loop_
_entity_poly.entity_id
_entity_poly.type
_entity_poly.pdbx_seq_one_letter_code
_entity_poly.pdbx_strand_id
1 'polypeptide(L)'
;MKTLILAGAGHGHIQILSKLQNMDLDDLKVIVITNFDRQFYSGMLPGYINGSFSLEDVSFKVEDYCNNPNIELIFDVIEEIDKNENVVKTKNGSYSFDYLCMNLGSKSIESFGPETESLHYVKPIYGFKELKDIGGGKDQLLIIGGGAAGVELALAYSHKYPGLNITIIDKHDDILLKFNDRTRKLSKKILDFRNIKVMYNTDIEKIEGNTAYYEGGELKFDQALVSTGVTGVDIKYTGFEVDEKNFLKVNNKLFAADNILAIGDMVHIREFPHMPKAGVFAIRMTPILVNNVFHVIFGGGELESYVPQERYLQIINTSDDKAILSWGPFAMYNKLALKIKNKIDMDYMKGNLVTDSFMKRFEKK
;
A
#
# COMPACT_ATOMS: atom_id res chain seq x y z
N MET A 1 6.87 12.48 -31.92
CA MET A 1 6.46 12.58 -30.50
C MET A 1 6.36 11.17 -29.93
N LYS A 2 7.08 10.87 -28.85
CA LYS A 2 7.04 9.57 -28.17
C LYS A 2 5.94 9.56 -27.12
N THR A 3 5.48 8.36 -26.75
CA THR A 3 4.41 8.18 -25.76
C THR A 3 4.93 7.44 -24.53
N LEU A 4 4.83 8.07 -23.36
CA LEU A 4 4.98 7.45 -22.06
C LEU A 4 3.60 7.10 -21.50
N ILE A 5 3.36 5.85 -21.16
CA ILE A 5 2.19 5.47 -20.37
C ILE A 5 2.59 5.27 -18.90
N LEU A 6 1.86 5.92 -17.99
CA LEU A 6 1.88 5.69 -16.56
C LEU A 6 0.66 4.84 -16.19
N ALA A 7 0.84 3.52 -16.08
CA ALA A 7 -0.22 2.59 -15.74
C ALA A 7 -0.43 2.52 -14.22
N GLY A 8 -1.56 3.04 -13.76
CA GLY A 8 -1.86 3.34 -12.36
C GLY A 8 -1.37 4.72 -11.94
N ALA A 9 -1.87 5.21 -10.80
CA ALA A 9 -1.48 6.50 -10.22
C ALA A 9 -0.89 6.34 -8.82
N GLY A 10 -0.07 5.30 -8.63
CA GLY A 10 0.62 5.06 -7.35
C GLY A 10 1.64 6.14 -7.01
N HIS A 11 2.19 6.08 -5.79
CA HIS A 11 3.12 7.08 -5.24
C HIS A 11 4.30 7.42 -6.14
N GLY A 12 4.88 6.42 -6.84
CA GLY A 12 5.95 6.63 -7.79
C GLY A 12 5.55 7.53 -8.96
N HIS A 13 4.34 7.32 -9.47
CA HIS A 13 3.81 8.11 -10.58
C HIS A 13 3.48 9.55 -10.18
N ILE A 14 2.94 9.77 -8.98
CA ILE A 14 2.74 11.13 -8.44
C ILE A 14 4.07 11.91 -8.43
N GLN A 15 5.18 11.26 -8.05
CA GLN A 15 6.50 11.90 -8.06
C GLN A 15 7.03 12.17 -9.47
N ILE A 16 6.80 11.27 -10.42
CA ILE A 16 7.12 11.49 -11.84
C ILE A 16 6.30 12.68 -12.37
N LEU A 17 5.00 12.66 -12.18
CA LEU A 17 4.08 13.71 -12.64
C LEU A 17 4.41 15.08 -12.03
N SER A 18 4.76 15.14 -10.73
CA SER A 18 5.15 16.39 -10.06
C SER A 18 6.37 17.07 -10.71
N LYS A 19 7.21 16.31 -11.40
CA LYS A 19 8.34 16.84 -12.17
C LYS A 19 7.93 17.16 -13.60
N LEU A 20 7.27 16.22 -14.29
CA LEU A 20 6.90 16.37 -15.70
C LEU A 20 5.93 17.53 -15.95
N GLN A 21 5.01 17.82 -15.03
CA GLN A 21 4.03 18.90 -15.21
C GLN A 21 4.67 20.30 -15.38
N ASN A 22 5.91 20.49 -14.92
CA ASN A 22 6.64 21.75 -14.99
C ASN A 22 7.75 21.75 -16.05
N MET A 23 7.83 20.69 -16.88
CA MET A 23 8.82 20.55 -17.94
C MET A 23 8.22 20.87 -19.30
N ASP A 24 9.09 21.23 -20.24
CA ASP A 24 8.77 21.24 -21.66
C ASP A 24 8.70 19.79 -22.17
N LEU A 25 7.56 19.39 -22.71
CA LEU A 25 7.27 18.04 -23.19
C LEU A 25 6.94 18.00 -24.68
N ASP A 26 7.50 18.91 -25.50
CA ASP A 26 7.15 19.07 -26.94
C ASP A 26 7.27 17.76 -27.72
N ASP A 27 8.22 16.90 -27.39
CA ASP A 27 8.47 15.61 -28.06
C ASP A 27 7.92 14.40 -27.28
N LEU A 28 7.24 14.62 -26.15
CA LEU A 28 6.72 13.57 -25.28
C LEU A 28 5.24 13.76 -24.96
N LYS A 29 4.41 12.79 -25.34
CA LYS A 29 3.05 12.64 -24.81
C LYS A 29 3.08 11.73 -23.58
N VAL A 30 2.43 12.14 -22.49
CA VAL A 30 2.26 11.33 -21.29
C VAL A 30 0.78 10.95 -21.15
N ILE A 31 0.50 9.67 -20.97
CA ILE A 31 -0.86 9.17 -20.73
C ILE A 31 -0.87 8.50 -19.35
N VAL A 32 -1.67 9.03 -18.44
CA VAL A 32 -1.91 8.44 -17.12
C VAL A 32 -3.20 7.65 -17.19
N ILE A 33 -3.15 6.34 -16.92
CA ILE A 33 -4.34 5.48 -16.93
C ILE A 33 -4.56 4.95 -15.52
N THR A 34 -5.70 5.29 -14.91
CA THR A 34 -6.06 4.85 -13.55
C THR A 34 -7.57 4.69 -13.42
N ASN A 35 -8.02 3.83 -12.52
CA ASN A 35 -9.44 3.64 -12.23
C ASN A 35 -9.91 4.37 -10.95
N PHE A 36 -9.08 5.24 -10.40
CA PHE A 36 -9.41 6.03 -9.20
C PHE A 36 -8.88 7.47 -9.33
N ASP A 37 -9.60 8.40 -8.71
CA ASP A 37 -9.31 9.83 -8.73
C ASP A 37 -8.27 10.26 -7.68
N ARG A 38 -8.09 9.43 -6.64
CA ARG A 38 -7.21 9.72 -5.49
C ARG A 38 -6.26 8.58 -5.18
N GLN A 39 -5.01 8.92 -4.94
CA GLN A 39 -4.00 8.03 -4.39
C GLN A 39 -3.91 8.20 -2.88
N PHE A 40 -4.14 7.14 -2.13
CA PHE A 40 -4.09 7.14 -0.67
C PHE A 40 -2.70 6.77 -0.14
N TYR A 41 -2.29 7.44 0.94
CA TYR A 41 -1.10 7.06 1.68
C TYR A 41 -1.46 6.11 2.83
N SER A 42 -1.13 4.84 2.66
CA SER A 42 -1.54 3.76 3.57
C SER A 42 -1.07 3.95 5.02
N GLY A 43 0.07 4.62 5.24
CA GLY A 43 0.60 4.90 6.58
C GLY A 43 -0.29 5.79 7.44
N MET A 44 -1.18 6.59 6.83
CA MET A 44 -2.07 7.51 7.54
C MET A 44 -3.51 6.99 7.69
N LEU A 45 -3.86 5.86 7.09
CA LEU A 45 -5.23 5.35 7.09
C LEU A 45 -5.80 5.03 8.47
N PRO A 46 -5.06 4.51 9.46
CA PRO A 46 -5.58 4.37 10.82
C PRO A 46 -6.00 5.73 11.41
N GLY A 47 -5.23 6.80 11.13
CA GLY A 47 -5.57 8.17 11.54
C GLY A 47 -6.77 8.75 10.78
N TYR A 48 -7.02 8.34 9.55
CA TYR A 48 -8.23 8.69 8.81
C TYR A 48 -9.47 8.01 9.39
N ILE A 49 -9.38 6.74 9.75
CA ILE A 49 -10.48 5.99 10.38
C ILE A 49 -10.85 6.62 11.72
N ASN A 50 -9.87 6.87 12.60
CA ASN A 50 -10.12 7.43 13.92
C ASN A 50 -10.48 8.93 13.93
N GLY A 51 -10.45 9.59 12.75
CA GLY A 51 -10.83 11.00 12.60
C GLY A 51 -9.69 12.00 12.89
N SER A 52 -8.45 11.55 13.10
CA SER A 52 -7.29 12.43 13.30
C SER A 52 -6.86 13.15 12.02
N PHE A 53 -7.20 12.60 10.86
CA PHE A 53 -6.89 13.14 9.54
C PHE A 53 -8.12 13.21 8.66
N SER A 54 -8.19 14.24 7.81
CA SER A 54 -9.19 14.38 6.75
C SER A 54 -8.85 13.50 5.53
N LEU A 55 -9.75 13.42 4.56
CA LEU A 55 -9.50 12.76 3.29
C LEU A 55 -8.35 13.42 2.52
N GLU A 56 -8.29 14.74 2.57
CA GLU A 56 -7.28 15.57 1.92
C GLU A 56 -5.90 15.36 2.54
N ASP A 57 -5.82 15.14 3.87
CA ASP A 57 -4.56 14.88 4.55
C ASP A 57 -3.92 13.55 4.15
N VAL A 58 -4.74 12.57 3.75
CA VAL A 58 -4.28 11.19 3.52
C VAL A 58 -4.26 10.77 2.06
N SER A 59 -4.62 11.68 1.14
CA SER A 59 -4.70 11.37 -0.28
C SER A 59 -4.28 12.51 -1.19
N PHE A 60 -3.82 12.17 -2.39
CA PHE A 60 -3.54 13.09 -3.48
C PHE A 60 -4.64 12.95 -4.54
N LYS A 61 -5.15 14.06 -5.07
CA LYS A 61 -5.92 14.02 -6.31
C LYS A 61 -4.98 13.86 -7.48
N VAL A 62 -5.23 12.88 -8.34
CA VAL A 62 -4.36 12.59 -9.48
C VAL A 62 -4.37 13.73 -10.49
N GLU A 63 -5.53 14.34 -10.70
CA GLU A 63 -5.71 15.47 -11.63
C GLU A 63 -4.82 16.68 -11.31
N ASP A 64 -4.52 16.93 -10.01
CA ASP A 64 -3.69 18.05 -9.57
C ASP A 64 -2.23 17.96 -10.09
N TYR A 65 -1.83 16.81 -10.59
CA TYR A 65 -0.50 16.52 -11.14
C TYR A 65 -0.48 16.38 -12.67
N CYS A 66 -1.63 16.61 -13.33
CA CYS A 66 -1.78 16.47 -14.78
C CYS A 66 -2.03 17.81 -15.50
N ASN A 67 -1.45 18.91 -14.99
CA ASN A 67 -1.72 20.26 -15.48
C ASN A 67 -0.93 20.65 -16.75
N ASN A 68 -0.02 19.80 -17.25
CA ASN A 68 0.70 20.05 -18.50
C ASN A 68 -0.17 19.63 -19.70
N PRO A 69 -0.24 20.41 -20.81
CA PRO A 69 -1.06 20.10 -21.99
C PRO A 69 -0.68 18.79 -22.69
N ASN A 70 0.55 18.31 -22.49
CA ASN A 70 1.00 17.03 -23.04
C ASN A 70 0.79 15.84 -22.08
N ILE A 71 0.11 16.06 -20.92
CA ILE A 71 -0.29 15.01 -19.98
C ILE A 71 -1.79 14.78 -20.07
N GLU A 72 -2.18 13.62 -20.55
CA GLU A 72 -3.57 13.17 -20.65
C GLU A 72 -3.90 12.21 -19.49
N LEU A 73 -4.97 12.50 -18.73
CA LEU A 73 -5.47 11.62 -17.66
C LEU A 73 -6.70 10.86 -18.15
N ILE A 74 -6.64 9.54 -18.08
CA ILE A 74 -7.69 8.63 -18.50
C ILE A 74 -8.16 7.82 -17.29
N PHE A 75 -9.45 7.95 -16.95
CA PHE A 75 -10.09 7.13 -15.94
C PHE A 75 -10.67 5.86 -16.58
N ASP A 76 -9.90 4.76 -16.50
CA ASP A 76 -10.31 3.47 -17.05
C ASP A 76 -9.65 2.30 -16.30
N VAL A 77 -10.22 1.11 -16.46
CA VAL A 77 -9.70 -0.13 -15.88
C VAL A 77 -8.76 -0.78 -16.86
N ILE A 78 -7.50 -1.00 -16.45
CA ILE A 78 -6.51 -1.73 -17.24
C ILE A 78 -6.81 -3.23 -17.11
N GLU A 79 -6.95 -3.92 -18.25
CA GLU A 79 -7.24 -5.35 -18.31
C GLU A 79 -6.05 -6.19 -18.80
N GLU A 80 -5.27 -5.65 -19.72
CA GLU A 80 -4.09 -6.34 -20.27
C GLU A 80 -2.96 -5.34 -20.55
N ILE A 81 -1.74 -5.79 -20.31
CA ILE A 81 -0.52 -5.11 -20.76
C ILE A 81 0.25 -6.10 -21.63
N ASP A 82 0.39 -5.76 -22.93
CA ASP A 82 1.08 -6.59 -23.92
C ASP A 82 2.42 -5.95 -24.28
N LYS A 83 3.51 -6.61 -23.81
CA LYS A 83 4.86 -6.17 -24.09
C LYS A 83 5.27 -6.40 -25.55
N ASN A 84 4.73 -7.42 -26.21
CA ASN A 84 5.14 -7.77 -27.57
C ASN A 84 4.60 -6.76 -28.58
N GLU A 85 3.39 -6.24 -28.32
CA GLU A 85 2.72 -5.24 -29.16
C GLU A 85 2.95 -3.80 -28.65
N ASN A 86 3.58 -3.62 -27.48
CA ASN A 86 3.72 -2.32 -26.78
C ASN A 86 2.38 -1.61 -26.60
N VAL A 87 1.39 -2.31 -26.03
CA VAL A 87 0.02 -1.80 -25.87
C VAL A 87 -0.49 -2.05 -24.45
N VAL A 88 -1.17 -1.05 -23.88
CA VAL A 88 -2.02 -1.16 -22.71
C VAL A 88 -3.47 -1.22 -23.16
N LYS A 89 -4.17 -2.31 -22.85
CA LYS A 89 -5.59 -2.47 -23.12
C LYS A 89 -6.39 -2.19 -21.86
N THR A 90 -7.40 -1.37 -22.02
CA THR A 90 -8.34 -1.02 -20.95
C THR A 90 -9.74 -1.48 -21.33
N LYS A 91 -10.67 -1.38 -20.41
CA LYS A 91 -12.08 -1.74 -20.66
C LYS A 91 -12.67 -1.01 -21.86
N ASN A 92 -12.29 0.26 -22.09
CA ASN A 92 -12.89 1.12 -23.11
C ASN A 92 -11.93 1.51 -24.24
N GLY A 93 -10.65 1.11 -24.19
CA GLY A 93 -9.67 1.51 -25.21
C GLY A 93 -8.39 0.70 -25.24
N SER A 94 -7.52 1.10 -26.16
CA SER A 94 -6.20 0.49 -26.35
C SER A 94 -5.19 1.57 -26.67
N TYR A 95 -4.05 1.58 -25.99
CA TYR A 95 -3.07 2.67 -26.02
C TYR A 95 -1.68 2.12 -26.27
N SER A 96 -1.06 2.53 -27.38
CA SER A 96 0.32 2.15 -27.71
C SER A 96 1.31 3.04 -26.97
N PHE A 97 2.48 2.48 -26.62
CA PHE A 97 3.52 3.20 -25.91
C PHE A 97 4.91 2.99 -26.51
N ASP A 98 5.77 4.00 -26.37
CA ASP A 98 7.22 3.88 -26.53
C ASP A 98 7.87 3.52 -25.19
N TYR A 99 7.33 4.06 -24.09
CA TYR A 99 7.76 3.84 -22.72
C TYR A 99 6.57 3.50 -21.82
N LEU A 100 6.75 2.56 -20.92
CA LEU A 100 5.74 2.19 -19.94
C LEU A 100 6.31 2.21 -18.54
N CYS A 101 5.59 2.84 -17.62
CA CYS A 101 5.85 2.73 -16.20
C CYS A 101 4.60 2.22 -15.50
N MET A 102 4.75 1.21 -14.62
CA MET A 102 3.64 0.57 -13.92
C MET A 102 3.75 0.77 -12.41
N ASN A 103 2.67 1.26 -11.79
CA ASN A 103 2.54 1.40 -10.34
C ASN A 103 1.10 1.12 -9.91
N LEU A 104 0.67 -0.13 -10.07
CA LEU A 104 -0.71 -0.60 -9.90
C LEU A 104 -1.00 -1.12 -8.48
N GLY A 105 0.03 -1.25 -7.64
CA GLY A 105 -0.13 -1.75 -6.28
C GLY A 105 -0.35 -3.26 -6.19
N SER A 106 -1.16 -3.67 -5.21
CA SER A 106 -1.52 -5.07 -4.96
C SER A 106 -2.95 -5.15 -4.44
N LYS A 107 -3.55 -6.33 -4.51
CA LYS A 107 -4.84 -6.62 -3.88
C LYS A 107 -4.72 -7.64 -2.76
N SER A 108 -5.68 -7.68 -1.85
CA SER A 108 -5.80 -8.75 -0.87
C SER A 108 -6.13 -10.07 -1.59
N ILE A 109 -5.68 -11.18 -1.02
CA ILE A 109 -6.13 -12.49 -1.49
C ILE A 109 -7.57 -12.67 -1.04
N GLU A 110 -8.48 -12.86 -1.97
CA GLU A 110 -9.92 -13.04 -1.71
C GLU A 110 -10.21 -14.48 -1.23
N SER A 111 -9.57 -14.87 -0.12
CA SER A 111 -9.66 -16.23 0.43
C SER A 111 -11.08 -16.65 0.84
N PHE A 112 -11.99 -15.69 1.03
CA PHE A 112 -13.34 -15.92 1.53
C PHE A 112 -14.43 -15.49 0.54
N GLY A 113 -14.08 -15.37 -0.75
CA GLY A 113 -14.98 -14.90 -1.80
C GLY A 113 -14.93 -13.39 -2.02
N PRO A 114 -15.79 -12.84 -2.89
CA PRO A 114 -15.81 -11.41 -3.22
C PRO A 114 -16.26 -10.56 -2.02
N GLU A 115 -15.96 -9.26 -2.09
CA GLU A 115 -16.50 -8.28 -1.14
C GLU A 115 -18.02 -8.31 -1.11
N THR A 116 -18.56 -8.08 0.09
CA THR A 116 -20.02 -7.95 0.33
C THR A 116 -20.27 -6.73 1.21
N GLU A 117 -21.52 -6.46 1.58
CA GLU A 117 -21.85 -5.39 2.52
C GLU A 117 -21.25 -5.59 3.92
N SER A 118 -20.84 -6.81 4.28
CA SER A 118 -20.29 -7.17 5.59
C SER A 118 -18.90 -7.77 5.56
N LEU A 119 -18.34 -8.08 4.38
CA LEU A 119 -17.00 -8.60 4.20
C LEU A 119 -16.16 -7.67 3.34
N HIS A 120 -15.10 -7.11 3.88
CA HIS A 120 -14.25 -6.13 3.24
C HIS A 120 -12.78 -6.57 3.20
N TYR A 121 -12.09 -6.18 2.15
CA TYR A 121 -10.65 -6.38 2.01
C TYR A 121 -9.92 -5.05 2.14
N VAL A 122 -8.79 -5.05 2.88
CA VAL A 122 -8.01 -3.81 3.12
C VAL A 122 -7.29 -3.30 1.87
N LYS A 123 -7.10 -4.17 0.87
CA LYS A 123 -6.52 -3.81 -0.43
C LYS A 123 -7.43 -4.29 -1.57
N PRO A 124 -7.54 -3.52 -2.64
CA PRO A 124 -6.74 -2.35 -3.01
C PRO A 124 -7.05 -1.10 -2.18
N ILE A 125 -6.02 -0.24 -2.00
CA ILE A 125 -6.05 0.87 -1.06
C ILE A 125 -7.05 1.98 -1.41
N TYR A 126 -7.41 2.12 -2.68
CA TYR A 126 -8.36 3.15 -3.12
C TYR A 126 -9.81 2.91 -2.63
N GLY A 127 -10.19 1.67 -2.29
CA GLY A 127 -11.46 1.33 -1.62
C GLY A 127 -11.52 1.71 -0.13
N PHE A 128 -10.43 2.26 0.41
CA PHE A 128 -10.32 2.51 1.86
C PHE A 128 -11.26 3.61 2.39
N LYS A 129 -11.73 4.48 1.51
CA LYS A 129 -12.68 5.54 1.86
C LYS A 129 -13.98 4.96 2.46
N GLU A 130 -14.46 3.86 1.90
CA GLU A 130 -15.67 3.16 2.30
C GLU A 130 -15.51 2.48 3.67
N LEU A 131 -14.29 2.10 4.04
CA LEU A 131 -13.99 1.43 5.31
C LEU A 131 -14.07 2.37 6.53
N LYS A 132 -14.08 3.69 6.32
CA LYS A 132 -14.01 4.66 7.44
C LYS A 132 -15.10 4.44 8.49
N ASP A 133 -16.31 4.12 8.08
CA ASP A 133 -17.50 4.14 8.92
C ASP A 133 -18.18 2.78 9.11
N ILE A 134 -17.53 1.67 8.69
CA ILE A 134 -18.12 0.32 8.77
C ILE A 134 -18.47 -0.13 10.20
N GLY A 135 -17.79 0.41 11.22
CA GLY A 135 -18.09 0.10 12.63
C GLY A 135 -19.26 0.90 13.22
N GLY A 136 -19.81 1.88 12.49
CA GLY A 136 -20.89 2.72 12.98
C GLY A 136 -22.21 1.96 13.15
N GLY A 137 -22.80 1.98 14.38
CA GLY A 137 -24.04 1.27 14.67
C GLY A 137 -23.93 -0.26 14.61
N LYS A 138 -22.72 -0.81 14.75
CA LYS A 138 -22.40 -2.23 14.76
C LYS A 138 -21.97 -2.68 16.14
N ASP A 139 -22.20 -3.95 16.46
CA ASP A 139 -21.83 -4.55 17.75
C ASP A 139 -20.56 -5.37 17.65
N GLN A 140 -20.30 -6.02 16.50
CA GLN A 140 -19.22 -6.99 16.32
C GLN A 140 -18.40 -6.69 15.05
N LEU A 141 -17.11 -6.38 15.21
CA LEU A 141 -16.15 -6.26 14.13
C LEU A 141 -15.14 -7.40 14.19
N LEU A 142 -15.04 -8.19 13.13
CA LEU A 142 -14.03 -9.21 12.95
C LEU A 142 -12.87 -8.68 12.11
N ILE A 143 -11.64 -8.83 12.58
CA ILE A 143 -10.43 -8.52 11.81
C ILE A 143 -9.65 -9.81 11.60
N ILE A 144 -9.46 -10.22 10.36
CA ILE A 144 -8.73 -11.43 9.98
C ILE A 144 -7.32 -11.04 9.59
N GLY A 145 -6.35 -11.42 10.43
CA GLY A 145 -4.93 -11.10 10.29
C GLY A 145 -4.40 -10.17 11.38
N GLY A 146 -3.49 -10.67 12.21
CA GLY A 146 -2.81 -9.96 13.31
C GLY A 146 -1.52 -9.23 12.89
N GLY A 147 -1.37 -8.90 11.60
CA GLY A 147 -0.28 -8.06 11.10
C GLY A 147 -0.42 -6.59 11.50
N ALA A 148 0.52 -5.74 11.04
CA ALA A 148 0.50 -4.31 11.35
C ALA A 148 -0.82 -3.64 11.00
N ALA A 149 -1.34 -3.88 9.79
CA ALA A 149 -2.61 -3.31 9.34
C ALA A 149 -3.79 -3.75 10.22
N GLY A 150 -3.93 -5.05 10.51
CA GLY A 150 -5.02 -5.55 11.36
C GLY A 150 -4.98 -4.97 12.77
N VAL A 151 -3.80 -4.89 13.38
CA VAL A 151 -3.63 -4.31 14.73
C VAL A 151 -3.94 -2.81 14.73
N GLU A 152 -3.43 -2.04 13.75
CA GLU A 152 -3.71 -0.59 13.65
C GLU A 152 -5.18 -0.31 13.37
N LEU A 153 -5.84 -1.10 12.52
CA LEU A 153 -7.25 -0.99 12.24
C LEU A 153 -8.10 -1.29 13.47
N ALA A 154 -7.79 -2.38 14.21
CA ALA A 154 -8.48 -2.71 15.45
C ALA A 154 -8.40 -1.55 16.46
N LEU A 155 -7.21 -0.97 16.62
CA LEU A 155 -7.00 0.18 17.51
C LEU A 155 -7.73 1.44 17.03
N ALA A 156 -7.79 1.67 15.71
CA ALA A 156 -8.47 2.81 15.14
C ALA A 156 -10.00 2.73 15.34
N TYR A 157 -10.60 1.57 15.05
CA TYR A 157 -12.04 1.37 15.25
C TYR A 157 -12.42 1.35 16.73
N SER A 158 -11.60 0.74 17.61
CA SER A 158 -11.83 0.77 19.06
C SER A 158 -11.80 2.20 19.61
N HIS A 159 -10.94 3.07 19.07
CA HIS A 159 -10.93 4.48 19.47
C HIS A 159 -12.16 5.23 18.98
N LYS A 160 -12.54 5.02 17.72
CA LYS A 160 -13.68 5.72 17.11
C LYS A 160 -15.02 5.26 17.64
N TYR A 161 -15.15 3.97 17.98
CA TYR A 161 -16.39 3.33 18.44
C TYR A 161 -16.14 2.56 19.75
N PRO A 162 -16.14 3.24 20.91
CA PRO A 162 -15.79 2.61 22.20
C PRO A 162 -16.69 1.45 22.63
N GLY A 163 -17.89 1.33 22.05
CA GLY A 163 -18.83 0.22 22.34
C GLY A 163 -18.71 -0.97 21.37
N LEU A 164 -17.87 -0.87 20.36
CA LEU A 164 -17.71 -1.91 19.35
C LEU A 164 -16.86 -3.06 19.90
N ASN A 165 -17.39 -4.29 19.87
CA ASN A 165 -16.63 -5.48 20.21
C ASN A 165 -15.74 -5.88 19.03
N ILE A 166 -14.44 -5.88 19.22
CA ILE A 166 -13.47 -6.19 18.16
C ILE A 166 -12.78 -7.49 18.49
N THR A 167 -12.75 -8.39 17.50
CA THR A 167 -11.98 -9.64 17.57
C THR A 167 -10.97 -9.67 16.43
N ILE A 168 -9.70 -9.84 16.76
CA ILE A 168 -8.64 -10.16 15.80
C ILE A 168 -8.48 -11.68 15.78
N ILE A 169 -8.45 -12.28 14.59
CA ILE A 169 -8.12 -13.70 14.41
C ILE A 169 -6.82 -13.80 13.62
N ASP A 170 -5.88 -14.58 14.11
CA ASP A 170 -4.65 -14.92 13.37
C ASP A 170 -4.35 -16.42 13.48
N LYS A 171 -3.94 -17.01 12.37
CA LYS A 171 -3.57 -18.43 12.29
C LYS A 171 -2.26 -18.76 13.00
N HIS A 172 -1.45 -17.77 13.33
CA HIS A 172 -0.19 -17.94 14.03
C HIS A 172 -0.39 -17.84 15.54
N ASP A 173 0.63 -18.24 16.28
CA ASP A 173 0.68 -18.21 17.75
C ASP A 173 0.91 -16.81 18.34
N ASP A 174 1.18 -15.82 17.47
CA ASP A 174 1.39 -14.43 17.88
C ASP A 174 0.99 -13.42 16.79
N ILE A 175 0.75 -12.17 17.18
CA ILE A 175 0.54 -11.03 16.29
C ILE A 175 1.86 -10.33 15.97
N LEU A 176 1.87 -9.51 14.91
CA LEU A 176 3.02 -8.65 14.57
C LEU A 176 4.34 -9.44 14.44
N LEU A 177 4.32 -10.62 13.85
CA LEU A 177 5.48 -11.53 13.76
C LEU A 177 6.72 -10.91 13.11
N LYS A 178 6.57 -9.86 12.29
CA LYS A 178 7.67 -9.11 11.67
C LYS A 178 8.26 -8.02 12.57
N PHE A 179 7.75 -7.88 13.80
CA PHE A 179 8.23 -6.92 14.80
C PHE A 179 9.00 -7.61 15.93
N ASN A 180 9.80 -6.82 16.64
CA ASN A 180 10.53 -7.33 17.80
C ASN A 180 9.59 -7.67 18.98
N ASP A 181 10.06 -8.51 19.90
CA ASP A 181 9.29 -8.99 21.05
C ASP A 181 8.73 -7.88 21.94
N ARG A 182 9.47 -6.77 22.10
CA ARG A 182 9.00 -5.64 22.91
C ARG A 182 7.80 -4.97 22.28
N THR A 183 7.81 -4.78 20.95
CA THR A 183 6.68 -4.23 20.21
C THR A 183 5.48 -5.14 20.34
N ARG A 184 5.64 -6.46 20.14
CA ARG A 184 4.56 -7.44 20.29
C ARG A 184 3.94 -7.39 21.69
N LYS A 185 4.78 -7.41 22.74
CA LYS A 185 4.33 -7.32 24.14
C LYS A 185 3.60 -6.02 24.46
N LEU A 186 4.07 -4.87 23.93
CA LEU A 186 3.40 -3.60 24.12
C LEU A 186 2.04 -3.58 23.41
N SER A 187 1.98 -4.07 22.16
CA SER A 187 0.73 -4.13 21.40
C SER A 187 -0.31 -5.01 22.07
N LYS A 188 0.06 -6.20 22.57
CA LYS A 188 -0.84 -7.07 23.33
C LYS A 188 -1.43 -6.36 24.56
N LYS A 189 -0.59 -5.70 25.36
CA LYS A 189 -1.06 -4.93 26.54
C LYS A 189 -2.05 -3.83 26.17
N ILE A 190 -1.87 -3.16 25.02
CA ILE A 190 -2.77 -2.12 24.58
C ILE A 190 -4.07 -2.71 24.08
N LEU A 191 -4.02 -3.81 23.32
CA LEU A 191 -5.21 -4.54 22.87
C LEU A 191 -6.04 -5.03 24.05
N ASP A 192 -5.40 -5.67 25.05
CA ASP A 192 -6.05 -6.12 26.29
C ASP A 192 -6.67 -4.96 27.05
N PHE A 193 -5.96 -3.84 27.21
CA PHE A 193 -6.48 -2.64 27.89
C PHE A 193 -7.72 -2.06 27.20
N ARG A 194 -7.84 -2.25 25.89
CA ARG A 194 -9.00 -1.81 25.08
C ARG A 194 -10.06 -2.87 24.89
N ASN A 195 -9.95 -3.99 25.60
CA ASN A 195 -10.86 -5.14 25.48
C ASN A 195 -10.98 -5.70 24.05
N ILE A 196 -9.92 -5.58 23.25
CA ILE A 196 -9.87 -6.18 21.92
C ILE A 196 -9.44 -7.63 22.08
N LYS A 197 -10.33 -8.55 21.71
CA LYS A 197 -10.05 -9.99 21.77
C LYS A 197 -9.09 -10.40 20.67
N VAL A 198 -8.11 -11.26 20.99
CA VAL A 198 -7.22 -11.87 19.99
C VAL A 198 -7.34 -13.38 20.08
N MET A 199 -7.66 -14.02 18.97
CA MET A 199 -7.72 -15.47 18.81
C MET A 199 -6.48 -15.91 18.02
N TYR A 200 -5.57 -16.56 18.69
CA TYR A 200 -4.34 -17.12 18.11
C TYR A 200 -4.55 -18.55 17.64
N ASN A 201 -3.65 -19.04 16.77
CA ASN A 201 -3.70 -20.39 16.21
C ASN A 201 -5.09 -20.74 15.63
N THR A 202 -5.77 -19.72 15.08
CA THR A 202 -7.13 -19.85 14.56
C THR A 202 -7.13 -19.47 13.09
N ASP A 203 -7.29 -20.45 12.23
CA ASP A 203 -7.42 -20.23 10.79
C ASP A 203 -8.90 -20.25 10.40
N ILE A 204 -9.35 -19.22 9.67
CA ILE A 204 -10.71 -19.20 9.13
C ILE A 204 -10.75 -20.09 7.90
N GLU A 205 -11.61 -21.10 7.93
CA GLU A 205 -11.79 -22.04 6.83
C GLU A 205 -12.72 -21.47 5.75
N LYS A 206 -13.80 -20.81 6.18
CA LYS A 206 -14.78 -20.18 5.28
C LYS A 206 -15.57 -19.09 5.98
N ILE A 207 -16.20 -18.23 5.19
CA ILE A 207 -17.20 -17.25 5.63
C ILE A 207 -18.48 -17.50 4.86
N GLU A 208 -19.62 -17.64 5.56
CA GLU A 208 -20.95 -17.76 4.98
C GLU A 208 -21.87 -16.72 5.61
N GLY A 209 -22.34 -15.79 4.80
CA GLY A 209 -23.06 -14.61 5.31
C GLY A 209 -22.22 -13.85 6.35
N ASN A 210 -22.74 -13.68 7.54
CA ASN A 210 -22.09 -12.97 8.64
C ASN A 210 -21.49 -13.93 9.69
N THR A 211 -21.06 -15.12 9.26
CA THR A 211 -20.49 -16.14 10.15
C THR A 211 -19.16 -16.65 9.59
N ALA A 212 -18.12 -16.54 10.40
CA ALA A 212 -16.80 -17.11 10.12
C ALA A 212 -16.65 -18.46 10.82
N TYR A 213 -16.26 -19.49 10.07
CA TYR A 213 -16.06 -20.86 10.55
C TYR A 213 -14.58 -21.17 10.66
N TYR A 214 -14.18 -21.82 11.75
CA TYR A 214 -12.82 -22.27 12.03
C TYR A 214 -12.84 -23.60 12.76
N GLU A 215 -11.73 -24.30 12.82
CA GLU A 215 -11.64 -25.57 13.54
C GLU A 215 -12.12 -25.41 15.00
N GLY A 216 -13.16 -26.14 15.36
CA GLY A 216 -13.75 -26.15 16.70
C GLY A 216 -14.79 -25.08 17.00
N GLY A 217 -15.22 -24.25 16.00
CA GLY A 217 -16.28 -23.28 16.27
C GLY A 217 -16.68 -22.35 15.14
N GLU A 218 -17.51 -21.41 15.51
CA GLU A 218 -17.96 -20.32 14.64
C GLU A 218 -17.93 -18.98 15.37
N LEU A 219 -17.82 -17.89 14.62
CA LEU A 219 -17.92 -16.52 15.13
C LEU A 219 -18.83 -15.70 14.25
N LYS A 220 -19.86 -15.12 14.85
CA LYS A 220 -20.75 -14.16 14.18
C LYS A 220 -20.17 -12.76 14.22
N PHE A 221 -20.40 -11.99 13.18
CA PHE A 221 -19.93 -10.61 13.06
C PHE A 221 -20.97 -9.77 12.32
N ASP A 222 -20.94 -8.45 12.51
CA ASP A 222 -21.69 -7.50 11.68
C ASP A 222 -20.85 -7.05 10.49
N GLN A 223 -19.54 -6.89 10.73
CA GLN A 223 -18.57 -6.48 9.72
C GLN A 223 -17.27 -7.30 9.88
N ALA A 224 -16.67 -7.68 8.78
CA ALA A 224 -15.37 -8.33 8.76
C ALA A 224 -14.38 -7.59 7.85
N LEU A 225 -13.14 -7.44 8.32
CA LEU A 225 -12.01 -6.88 7.57
C LEU A 225 -10.93 -7.91 7.39
N VAL A 226 -10.60 -8.22 6.13
CA VAL A 226 -9.50 -9.14 5.79
C VAL A 226 -8.23 -8.33 5.55
N SER A 227 -7.25 -8.48 6.44
CA SER A 227 -5.94 -7.82 6.40
C SER A 227 -4.78 -8.82 6.25
N THR A 228 -5.02 -9.93 5.57
CA THR A 228 -4.07 -11.03 5.37
C THR A 228 -3.14 -10.79 4.17
N GLY A 229 -2.62 -11.86 3.57
CA GLY A 229 -1.69 -11.80 2.45
C GLY A 229 -2.21 -11.05 1.22
N VAL A 230 -1.27 -10.67 0.37
CA VAL A 230 -1.53 -9.93 -0.87
C VAL A 230 -1.06 -10.70 -2.09
N THR A 231 -1.67 -10.39 -3.23
CA THR A 231 -1.33 -10.88 -4.56
C THR A 231 -1.20 -9.70 -5.53
N GLY A 232 -0.63 -9.92 -6.70
CA GLY A 232 -0.68 -8.94 -7.79
C GLY A 232 -2.12 -8.65 -8.20
N VAL A 233 -2.33 -7.54 -8.87
CA VAL A 233 -3.64 -7.16 -9.43
C VAL A 233 -4.06 -8.10 -10.56
N ASP A 234 -5.37 -8.20 -10.82
CA ASP A 234 -5.94 -9.06 -11.86
C ASP A 234 -5.81 -8.41 -13.24
N ILE A 235 -4.58 -8.35 -13.74
CA ILE A 235 -4.25 -7.86 -15.07
C ILE A 235 -3.54 -8.98 -15.81
N LYS A 236 -3.87 -9.15 -17.08
CA LYS A 236 -3.14 -10.07 -17.95
C LYS A 236 -1.83 -9.42 -18.39
N TYR A 237 -0.71 -10.10 -18.10
CA TYR A 237 0.63 -9.70 -18.51
C TYR A 237 1.11 -10.54 -19.68
N THR A 238 0.93 -10.07 -20.92
CA THR A 238 1.37 -10.76 -22.13
C THR A 238 2.85 -10.47 -22.43
N GLY A 239 3.65 -11.54 -22.48
CA GLY A 239 5.10 -11.46 -22.73
C GLY A 239 5.96 -11.13 -21.51
N PHE A 240 5.38 -10.99 -20.32
CA PHE A 240 6.10 -10.73 -19.07
C PHE A 240 6.28 -11.99 -18.22
N GLU A 241 7.25 -11.95 -17.33
CA GLU A 241 7.38 -12.93 -16.26
C GLU A 241 6.70 -12.43 -14.99
N VAL A 242 5.89 -13.28 -14.39
CA VAL A 242 5.28 -13.07 -13.07
C VAL A 242 5.67 -14.21 -12.12
N ASP A 243 5.49 -14.00 -10.82
CA ASP A 243 5.62 -15.08 -9.84
C ASP A 243 4.27 -15.79 -9.61
N GLU A 244 4.26 -16.77 -8.71
CA GLU A 244 3.07 -17.57 -8.39
C GLU A 244 1.91 -16.77 -7.78
N LYS A 245 2.18 -15.55 -7.32
CA LYS A 245 1.18 -14.61 -6.79
C LYS A 245 0.89 -13.46 -7.75
N ASN A 246 1.19 -13.63 -9.03
CA ASN A 246 0.99 -12.63 -10.08
C ASN A 246 1.74 -11.29 -9.84
N PHE A 247 2.85 -11.29 -9.08
CA PHE A 247 3.71 -10.13 -9.00
C PHE A 247 4.66 -10.09 -10.19
N LEU A 248 4.76 -8.92 -10.82
CA LEU A 248 5.60 -8.71 -12.00
C LEU A 248 7.09 -8.80 -11.66
N LYS A 249 7.85 -9.63 -12.35
CA LYS A 249 9.29 -9.76 -12.13
C LYS A 249 10.05 -8.62 -12.79
N VAL A 250 10.83 -7.90 -11.99
CA VAL A 250 11.73 -6.83 -12.42
C VAL A 250 13.16 -7.08 -11.92
N ASN A 251 14.15 -6.43 -12.54
CA ASN A 251 15.52 -6.38 -12.00
C ASN A 251 15.63 -5.30 -10.90
N ASN A 252 16.80 -5.20 -10.26
CA ASN A 252 17.03 -4.22 -9.20
C ASN A 252 17.09 -2.76 -9.71
N LYS A 253 17.18 -2.53 -11.01
CA LYS A 253 17.00 -1.21 -11.63
C LYS A 253 15.53 -0.90 -11.96
N LEU A 254 14.61 -1.77 -11.53
CA LEU A 254 13.15 -1.66 -11.67
C LEU A 254 12.65 -1.89 -13.12
N PHE A 255 13.43 -2.52 -13.98
CA PHE A 255 13.03 -2.85 -15.34
C PHE A 255 12.38 -4.24 -15.42
N ALA A 256 11.22 -4.29 -16.07
CA ALA A 256 10.60 -5.52 -16.56
C ALA A 256 11.03 -5.84 -18.00
N ALA A 257 11.36 -4.80 -18.79
CA ALA A 257 11.99 -4.87 -20.11
C ALA A 257 12.72 -3.52 -20.39
N ASP A 258 13.42 -3.39 -21.50
CA ASP A 258 14.30 -2.24 -21.79
C ASP A 258 13.61 -0.86 -21.70
N ASN A 259 12.35 -0.77 -22.09
CA ASN A 259 11.54 0.47 -22.06
C ASN A 259 10.37 0.39 -21.06
N ILE A 260 10.34 -0.62 -20.19
CA ILE A 260 9.23 -0.89 -19.27
C ILE A 260 9.74 -1.00 -17.84
N LEU A 261 9.31 -0.09 -16.99
CA LEU A 261 9.64 -0.05 -15.56
C LEU A 261 8.40 -0.33 -14.70
N ALA A 262 8.63 -0.84 -13.49
CA ALA A 262 7.55 -1.03 -12.53
C ALA A 262 8.05 -0.93 -11.09
N ILE A 263 7.18 -0.46 -10.17
CA ILE A 263 7.51 -0.34 -8.76
C ILE A 263 6.32 -0.64 -7.83
N GLY A 264 6.63 -0.66 -6.55
CA GLY A 264 5.65 -0.78 -5.46
C GLY A 264 5.31 -2.23 -5.16
N ASP A 265 4.13 -2.42 -4.60
CA ASP A 265 3.72 -3.76 -4.13
C ASP A 265 3.51 -4.76 -5.28
N MET A 266 3.32 -4.27 -6.52
CA MET A 266 3.12 -5.12 -7.69
C MET A 266 4.38 -5.85 -8.17
N VAL A 267 5.58 -5.46 -7.73
CA VAL A 267 6.82 -6.00 -8.28
C VAL A 267 7.44 -7.10 -7.42
N HIS A 268 8.03 -8.10 -8.08
CA HIS A 268 8.95 -9.08 -7.53
C HIS A 268 10.35 -8.77 -8.08
N ILE A 269 11.25 -8.24 -7.23
CA ILE A 269 12.61 -7.94 -7.64
C ILE A 269 13.42 -9.24 -7.63
N ARG A 270 13.97 -9.63 -8.79
CA ARG A 270 14.66 -10.93 -8.95
C ARG A 270 15.82 -11.12 -7.99
N GLU A 271 16.60 -10.07 -7.73
CA GLU A 271 17.74 -10.07 -6.82
C GLU A 271 17.34 -10.10 -5.33
N PHE A 272 16.07 -9.77 -5.02
CA PHE A 272 15.54 -9.69 -3.66
C PHE A 272 14.17 -10.39 -3.53
N PRO A 273 14.08 -11.71 -3.75
CA PRO A 273 12.80 -12.42 -3.86
C PRO A 273 11.97 -12.41 -2.57
N HIS A 274 12.61 -12.19 -1.41
CA HIS A 274 11.94 -12.17 -0.11
C HIS A 274 11.60 -10.75 0.39
N MET A 275 11.72 -9.72 -0.46
CA MET A 275 11.38 -8.35 -0.08
C MET A 275 9.91 -8.24 0.34
N PRO A 276 9.63 -7.70 1.54
CA PRO A 276 8.26 -7.55 2.01
C PRO A 276 7.44 -6.57 1.15
N LYS A 277 6.14 -6.84 1.01
CA LYS A 277 5.18 -5.92 0.38
C LYS A 277 4.70 -4.92 1.45
N ALA A 278 5.40 -3.80 1.56
CA ALA A 278 5.08 -2.73 2.52
C ALA A 278 5.43 -1.36 1.95
N GLY A 279 4.63 -0.34 2.28
CA GLY A 279 4.74 1.01 1.71
C GLY A 279 6.12 1.64 1.80
N VAL A 280 6.90 1.36 2.87
CA VAL A 280 8.27 1.87 3.01
C VAL A 280 9.20 1.44 1.87
N PHE A 281 9.04 0.23 1.35
CA PHE A 281 9.84 -0.24 0.20
C PHE A 281 9.40 0.47 -1.09
N ALA A 282 8.10 0.63 -1.32
CA ALA A 282 7.57 1.38 -2.46
C ALA A 282 8.07 2.84 -2.48
N ILE A 283 8.02 3.52 -1.32
CA ILE A 283 8.53 4.89 -1.17
C ILE A 283 10.03 4.98 -1.49
N ARG A 284 10.82 4.01 -1.06
CA ARG A 284 12.27 4.00 -1.30
C ARG A 284 12.68 3.62 -2.72
N MET A 285 11.86 2.87 -3.40
CA MET A 285 12.04 2.63 -4.84
C MET A 285 11.77 3.89 -5.68
N THR A 286 10.95 4.82 -5.18
CA THR A 286 10.48 5.98 -5.95
C THR A 286 11.61 6.87 -6.50
N PRO A 287 12.65 7.27 -5.73
CA PRO A 287 13.75 8.07 -6.29
C PRO A 287 14.48 7.34 -7.42
N ILE A 288 14.72 6.03 -7.24
CA ILE A 288 15.36 5.19 -8.26
C ILE A 288 14.50 5.13 -9.54
N LEU A 289 13.18 4.93 -9.36
CA LEU A 289 12.26 4.93 -10.50
C LEU A 289 12.31 6.25 -11.26
N VAL A 290 12.18 7.38 -10.55
CA VAL A 290 12.20 8.71 -11.17
C VAL A 290 13.48 8.89 -11.94
N ASN A 291 14.65 8.62 -11.34
CA ASN A 291 15.93 8.70 -12.03
C ASN A 291 15.96 7.83 -13.29
N ASN A 292 15.56 6.57 -13.17
CA ASN A 292 15.67 5.61 -14.28
C ASN A 292 14.66 5.90 -15.40
N VAL A 293 13.45 6.35 -15.08
CA VAL A 293 12.45 6.79 -16.08
C VAL A 293 12.98 8.02 -16.84
N PHE A 294 13.53 9.01 -16.12
CA PHE A 294 14.09 10.21 -16.76
C PHE A 294 15.32 9.90 -17.59
N HIS A 295 16.18 8.98 -17.13
CA HIS A 295 17.32 8.50 -17.92
C HIS A 295 16.88 7.88 -19.24
N VAL A 296 15.87 7.01 -19.21
CA VAL A 296 15.38 6.31 -20.41
C VAL A 296 14.71 7.27 -21.41
N ILE A 297 13.98 8.27 -20.92
CA ILE A 297 13.22 9.19 -21.78
C ILE A 297 14.08 10.32 -22.32
N PHE A 298 14.87 10.96 -21.45
CA PHE A 298 15.59 12.19 -21.77
C PHE A 298 17.11 11.98 -21.97
N GLY A 299 17.61 10.80 -21.60
CA GLY A 299 19.06 10.55 -21.51
C GLY A 299 19.70 11.27 -20.32
N GLY A 300 21.02 11.10 -20.18
CA GLY A 300 21.80 11.71 -19.11
C GLY A 300 21.75 10.95 -17.78
N GLY A 301 22.73 11.21 -16.92
CA GLY A 301 22.90 10.49 -15.66
C GLY A 301 23.25 9.00 -15.86
N GLU A 302 23.21 8.25 -14.78
CA GLU A 302 23.39 6.80 -14.76
C GLU A 302 22.13 6.11 -14.21
N LEU A 303 21.92 4.87 -14.66
CA LEU A 303 20.85 4.03 -14.11
C LEU A 303 21.18 3.61 -12.68
N GLU A 304 20.30 3.91 -11.76
CA GLU A 304 20.40 3.56 -10.36
C GLU A 304 19.80 2.19 -10.05
N SER A 305 20.39 1.51 -9.05
CA SER A 305 19.91 0.23 -8.56
C SER A 305 19.29 0.37 -7.17
N TYR A 306 18.14 -0.23 -6.98
CA TYR A 306 17.50 -0.34 -5.68
C TYR A 306 18.11 -1.50 -4.88
N VAL A 307 18.44 -1.22 -3.62
CA VAL A 307 18.84 -2.22 -2.63
C VAL A 307 17.91 -2.06 -1.43
N PRO A 308 17.12 -3.09 -1.09
CA PRO A 308 16.23 -3.03 0.07
C PRO A 308 17.01 -2.83 1.37
N GLN A 309 16.52 -1.97 2.23
CA GLN A 309 17.07 -1.80 3.56
C GLN A 309 16.83 -3.03 4.43
N GLU A 310 17.84 -3.47 5.16
CA GLU A 310 17.71 -4.57 6.12
C GLU A 310 16.93 -4.16 7.38
N ARG A 311 17.06 -2.89 7.77
CA ARG A 311 16.38 -2.32 8.94
C ARG A 311 15.68 -1.03 8.57
N TYR A 312 14.49 -0.87 9.08
CA TYR A 312 13.70 0.35 8.89
C TYR A 312 12.89 0.65 10.14
N LEU A 313 12.60 1.93 10.31
CA LEU A 313 11.75 2.39 11.40
C LEU A 313 10.31 1.91 11.14
N GLN A 314 9.74 1.25 12.13
CA GLN A 314 8.35 0.81 12.11
C GLN A 314 7.61 1.54 13.24
N ILE A 315 6.47 2.12 12.93
CA ILE A 315 5.67 2.82 13.93
C ILE A 315 4.22 2.38 13.81
N ILE A 316 3.68 1.81 14.87
CA ILE A 316 2.28 1.40 14.98
C ILE A 316 1.50 2.55 15.61
N ASN A 317 0.53 3.08 14.88
CA ASN A 317 -0.41 4.07 15.39
C ASN A 317 -1.40 3.38 16.35
N THR A 318 -1.40 3.77 17.60
CA THR A 318 -2.31 3.20 18.60
C THR A 318 -3.63 3.93 18.71
N SER A 319 -3.85 4.93 17.84
CA SER A 319 -5.11 5.70 17.72
C SER A 319 -5.56 6.36 19.02
N ASP A 320 -4.61 6.61 19.92
CA ASP A 320 -4.71 7.54 21.03
C ASP A 320 -3.71 8.69 20.78
N ASP A 321 -3.25 9.34 21.81
CA ASP A 321 -2.23 10.38 21.68
C ASP A 321 -0.78 9.84 21.60
N LYS A 322 -0.60 8.54 21.32
CA LYS A 322 0.67 7.81 21.31
C LYS A 322 0.83 6.90 20.10
N ALA A 323 2.03 6.34 19.96
CA ALA A 323 2.35 5.28 19.01
C ALA A 323 3.43 4.35 19.59
N ILE A 324 3.54 3.14 19.05
CA ILE A 324 4.66 2.25 19.35
C ILE A 324 5.70 2.42 18.25
N LEU A 325 6.84 2.99 18.61
CA LEU A 325 8.01 3.05 17.75
C LEU A 325 8.86 1.81 17.95
N SER A 326 9.22 1.14 16.87
CA SER A 326 10.01 -0.09 16.84
C SER A 326 11.25 0.11 15.98
N TRP A 327 12.44 -0.16 16.55
CA TRP A 327 13.72 -0.08 15.86
C TRP A 327 14.68 -1.16 16.36
N GLY A 328 15.03 -2.11 15.51
CA GLY A 328 15.85 -3.26 15.89
C GLY A 328 15.25 -3.95 17.14
N PRO A 329 15.98 -4.12 18.27
CA PRO A 329 15.45 -4.72 19.50
C PRO A 329 14.66 -3.73 20.38
N PHE A 330 14.65 -2.43 20.02
CA PHE A 330 14.02 -1.40 20.84
C PHE A 330 12.56 -1.18 20.44
N ALA A 331 11.73 -0.93 21.48
CA ALA A 331 10.39 -0.40 21.28
C ALA A 331 10.07 0.60 22.39
N MET A 332 9.33 1.66 22.03
CA MET A 332 8.83 2.65 22.97
C MET A 332 7.38 3.00 22.62
N TYR A 333 6.58 3.21 23.66
CA TYR A 333 5.19 3.62 23.52
C TYR A 333 4.99 4.98 24.20
N ASN A 334 4.89 6.04 23.43
CA ASN A 334 4.71 7.40 23.95
C ASN A 334 4.24 8.39 22.88
N LYS A 335 3.97 9.64 23.33
CA LYS A 335 3.55 10.76 22.46
C LYS A 335 4.62 11.17 21.45
N LEU A 336 5.91 11.03 21.79
CA LEU A 336 7.01 11.40 20.90
C LEU A 336 7.03 10.47 19.67
N ALA A 337 6.77 9.17 19.86
CA ALA A 337 6.67 8.22 18.77
C ALA A 337 5.57 8.61 17.76
N LEU A 338 4.40 9.06 18.24
CA LEU A 338 3.34 9.57 17.38
C LEU A 338 3.73 10.86 16.66
N LYS A 339 4.39 11.81 17.37
CA LYS A 339 4.88 13.04 16.74
C LYS A 339 5.89 12.75 15.61
N ILE A 340 6.78 11.77 15.81
CA ILE A 340 7.74 11.35 14.78
C ILE A 340 6.99 10.76 13.59
N LYS A 341 6.02 9.84 13.82
CA LYS A 341 5.19 9.28 12.76
C LYS A 341 4.48 10.38 11.97
N ASN A 342 3.73 11.23 12.64
CA ASN A 342 2.96 12.28 11.98
C ASN A 342 3.86 13.24 11.18
N LYS A 343 5.06 13.55 11.69
CA LYS A 343 6.03 14.36 10.94
C LYS A 343 6.48 13.67 9.66
N ILE A 344 6.84 12.39 9.73
CA ILE A 344 7.26 11.59 8.56
C ILE A 344 6.12 11.56 7.53
N ASP A 345 4.91 11.24 7.97
CA ASP A 345 3.74 11.10 7.11
C ASP A 345 3.37 12.43 6.45
N MET A 346 3.33 13.53 7.21
CA MET A 346 3.00 14.86 6.69
C MET A 346 4.09 15.42 5.77
N ASP A 347 5.37 15.17 6.06
CA ASP A 347 6.49 15.57 5.19
C ASP A 347 6.40 14.83 3.85
N TYR A 348 6.01 13.55 3.89
CA TYR A 348 5.75 12.76 2.68
C TYR A 348 4.58 13.35 1.86
N MET A 349 3.44 13.63 2.50
CA MET A 349 2.24 14.18 1.83
C MET A 349 2.47 15.57 1.23
N LYS A 350 3.42 16.36 1.75
CA LYS A 350 3.81 17.66 1.17
C LYS A 350 4.71 17.55 -0.06
N GLY A 351 4.94 16.35 -0.58
CA GLY A 351 5.86 16.12 -1.69
C GLY A 351 7.34 16.17 -1.29
N ASN A 352 7.63 16.40 -0.02
CA ASN A 352 8.94 16.18 0.55
C ASN A 352 9.11 14.66 0.67
N LEU A 353 9.59 14.00 -0.37
CA LEU A 353 10.13 12.65 -0.27
C LEU A 353 10.97 12.65 0.99
N VAL A 354 10.56 11.83 1.96
CA VAL A 354 11.19 11.78 3.29
C VAL A 354 12.67 11.88 3.09
N THR A 355 13.16 13.08 3.39
CA THR A 355 14.49 13.44 2.98
C THR A 355 15.42 12.42 3.58
N ASP A 356 16.17 11.82 2.74
CA ASP A 356 17.26 10.91 3.06
C ASP A 356 17.99 11.26 4.35
N SER A 357 18.05 12.54 4.73
CA SER A 357 18.79 13.01 5.89
C SER A 357 18.20 12.57 7.25
N PHE A 358 16.87 12.50 7.40
CA PHE A 358 16.27 12.06 8.68
C PHE A 358 16.26 10.53 8.77
N MET A 359 15.94 9.85 7.67
CA MET A 359 15.90 8.39 7.64
C MET A 359 17.29 7.77 7.59
N LYS A 360 18.27 8.38 6.92
CA LYS A 360 19.70 7.96 6.94
C LYS A 360 20.31 7.95 8.34
N ARG A 361 19.79 8.75 9.29
CA ARG A 361 20.23 8.71 10.70
C ARG A 361 19.89 7.38 11.39
N PHE A 362 18.90 6.66 10.88
CA PHE A 362 18.41 5.39 11.42
C PHE A 362 18.78 4.18 10.55
N GLU A 363 19.51 4.40 9.46
CA GLU A 363 20.00 3.37 8.56
C GLU A 363 21.49 3.12 8.86
N LYS A 364 21.79 1.94 9.40
CA LYS A 364 23.11 1.37 9.22
C LYS A 364 23.07 0.53 7.94
N LYS A 365 24.01 0.84 7.02
CA LYS A 365 24.35 -0.05 5.92
C LYS A 365 24.66 -1.44 6.45
#